data_a9112e8f01666bbd30794b2618ce8498
#
_entry.id   a9112e8f01666bbd30794b2618ce8498
#
_cell.length_a   1.000
_cell.length_b   1.000
_cell.length_c   1.000
_cell.angle_alpha   90.00
_cell.angle_beta   90.00
_cell.angle_gamma   90.00
#
_symmetry.space_group_name_H-M   'P 1'
#
loop_
_entity.id
_entity.type
_entity.pdbx_description
1 polymer ?
#
loop_
_entity_poly.entity_id
_entity_poly.type
_entity_poly.pdbx_seq_one_letter_code
_entity_poly.pdbx_strand_id
1 'polypeptide(L)'
;QRLAFRTEKIFSLDWGISITAFNTEATNEQVLAFSIFPTLRFYLMRRKGFDMYTNYSLIGPTLLTKDNLDNLNAGPKITYQDMMGLGIFFGKKRRYNAELRIMHYSNGNIFPQNAGVAVPIQFTLGKTF
;
A
#
# COMPACT_ATOMS: atom_id res chain seq x y z
N GLN A 1 -4.40 -10.48 2.47
CA GLN A 1 -5.30 -9.93 1.45
C GLN A 1 -6.39 -10.94 1.12
N ARG A 2 -7.61 -10.47 0.92
CA ARG A 2 -8.73 -11.29 0.46
C ARG A 2 -9.14 -10.84 -0.94
N LEU A 3 -9.23 -11.79 -1.85
CA LEU A 3 -9.69 -11.57 -3.21
C LEU A 3 -11.18 -11.17 -3.18
N ALA A 4 -11.51 -10.00 -3.69
CA ALA A 4 -12.89 -9.53 -3.82
C ALA A 4 -13.48 -9.85 -5.18
N PHE A 5 -12.69 -9.72 -6.23
CA PHE A 5 -13.09 -9.99 -7.60
C PHE A 5 -11.87 -10.36 -8.46
N ARG A 6 -12.04 -11.34 -9.35
CA ARG A 6 -10.98 -11.76 -10.28
C ARG A 6 -11.59 -12.09 -11.63
N THR A 7 -11.07 -11.47 -12.68
CA THR A 7 -11.19 -12.00 -14.04
C THR A 7 -10.05 -12.98 -14.30
N GLU A 8 -10.29 -14.09 -14.96
CA GLU A 8 -9.28 -15.14 -15.11
C GLU A 8 -8.01 -14.74 -15.84
N LYS A 9 -8.01 -13.62 -16.56
CA LYS A 9 -6.90 -13.29 -17.47
C LYS A 9 -6.14 -12.01 -17.11
N ILE A 10 -6.80 -10.93 -16.73
CA ILE A 10 -6.18 -9.59 -16.77
C ILE A 10 -6.18 -8.89 -15.43
N PHE A 11 -7.18 -9.10 -14.57
CA PHE A 11 -7.48 -8.21 -13.48
C PHE A 11 -7.89 -8.93 -12.20
N SER A 12 -7.53 -8.39 -11.04
CA SER A 12 -8.12 -8.75 -9.74
C SER A 12 -8.28 -7.53 -8.84
N LEU A 13 -9.30 -7.57 -8.00
CA LEU A 13 -9.52 -6.64 -6.91
C LEU A 13 -9.38 -7.41 -5.60
N ASP A 14 -8.46 -6.97 -4.76
CA ASP A 14 -8.22 -7.54 -3.44
C ASP A 14 -8.47 -6.49 -2.36
N TRP A 15 -8.81 -6.92 -1.16
CA TRP A 15 -8.76 -6.09 0.04
C TRP A 15 -7.53 -6.44 0.86
N GLY A 16 -6.85 -5.39 1.34
CA GLY A 16 -5.68 -5.51 2.20
C GLY A 16 -5.87 -4.75 3.50
N ILE A 17 -5.16 -5.21 4.51
CA ILE A 17 -4.89 -4.46 5.74
C ILE A 17 -3.38 -4.40 5.94
N SER A 18 -2.88 -3.31 6.47
CA SER A 18 -1.47 -3.19 6.80
C SER A 18 -1.25 -2.42 8.09
N ILE A 19 -0.14 -2.72 8.72
CA ILE A 19 0.47 -1.91 9.76
C ILE A 19 1.85 -1.54 9.22
N THR A 20 2.11 -0.25 9.11
CA THR A 20 3.38 0.29 8.62
C THR A 20 4.02 1.09 9.73
N ALA A 21 5.28 0.80 10.03
CA ALA A 21 6.10 1.61 10.93
C ALA A 21 7.11 2.38 10.08
N PHE A 22 7.25 3.66 10.30
CA PHE A 22 8.26 4.49 9.67
C PHE A 22 8.74 5.57 10.65
N ASN A 23 9.94 6.07 10.41
CA ASN A 23 10.48 7.18 11.16
C ASN A 23 10.40 8.43 10.30
N THR A 24 10.12 9.56 10.95
CA THR A 24 10.19 10.86 10.30
C THR A 24 11.66 11.23 10.06
N GLU A 25 11.91 12.02 9.02
CA GLU A 25 13.27 12.31 8.55
C GLU A 25 13.99 13.30 9.48
N ALA A 26 13.34 14.38 9.87
CA ALA A 26 13.96 15.44 10.63
C ALA A 26 14.02 15.18 12.14
N THR A 27 12.94 14.64 12.73
CA THR A 27 12.83 14.42 14.18
C THR A 27 13.09 12.97 14.58
N ASN A 28 13.21 12.06 13.61
CA ASN A 28 13.37 10.61 13.82
C ASN A 28 12.29 10.00 14.74
N GLU A 29 11.10 10.55 14.69
CA GLU A 29 9.98 10.06 15.47
C GLU A 29 9.33 8.85 14.83
N GLN A 30 9.09 7.81 15.61
CA GLN A 30 8.39 6.64 15.13
C GLN A 30 6.88 6.89 14.98
N VAL A 31 6.35 6.56 13.82
CA VAL A 31 4.94 6.65 13.48
C VAL A 31 4.43 5.29 13.03
N LEU A 32 3.24 4.90 13.50
CA LEU A 32 2.53 3.73 13.01
C LEU A 32 1.32 4.17 12.19
N ALA A 33 1.12 3.52 11.06
CA ALA A 33 -0.01 3.68 10.18
C ALA A 33 -0.79 2.37 10.08
N PHE A 34 -2.08 2.41 10.38
CA PHE A 34 -3.01 1.28 10.25
C PHE A 34 -3.91 1.56 9.06
N SER A 35 -3.83 0.74 8.03
CA SER A 35 -4.57 0.98 6.79
C SER A 35 -5.45 -0.21 6.39
N ILE A 36 -6.61 0.11 5.81
CA ILE A 36 -7.47 -0.83 5.08
C ILE A 36 -7.56 -0.29 3.66
N PHE A 37 -7.31 -1.12 2.65
CA PHE A 37 -7.21 -0.63 1.29
C PHE A 37 -7.67 -1.65 0.24
N PRO A 38 -8.36 -1.21 -0.81
CA PRO A 38 -8.55 -1.99 -2.02
C PRO A 38 -7.26 -1.99 -2.84
N THR A 39 -6.95 -3.09 -3.49
CA THR A 39 -5.81 -3.20 -4.42
C THR A 39 -6.29 -3.75 -5.73
N LEU A 40 -6.14 -2.96 -6.78
CA LEU A 40 -6.32 -3.38 -8.16
C LEU A 40 -5.02 -3.97 -8.68
N ARG A 41 -5.07 -5.19 -9.23
CA ARG A 41 -3.92 -5.80 -9.91
C ARG A 41 -4.25 -6.03 -11.37
N PHE A 42 -3.33 -5.60 -12.22
CA PHE A 42 -3.34 -5.87 -13.64
C PHE A 42 -2.19 -6.82 -13.96
N TYR A 43 -2.52 -7.99 -14.46
CA TYR A 43 -1.53 -9.01 -14.77
C TYR A 43 -0.91 -8.74 -16.14
N LEU A 44 0.38 -8.41 -16.13
CA LEU A 44 1.18 -8.14 -17.34
C LEU A 44 1.60 -9.44 -18.02
N MET A 45 1.88 -10.46 -17.22
CA MET A 45 2.29 -11.77 -17.71
C MET A 45 1.82 -12.87 -16.78
N ARG A 46 1.32 -13.95 -17.33
CA ARG A 46 0.96 -15.17 -16.61
C ARG A 46 1.60 -16.37 -17.25
N ARG A 47 2.48 -17.04 -16.51
CA ARG A 47 3.16 -18.26 -16.94
C ARG A 47 3.02 -19.36 -15.88
N LYS A 48 3.36 -20.59 -16.20
CA LYS A 48 3.32 -21.71 -15.24
C LYS A 48 4.19 -21.39 -14.04
N GLY A 49 3.56 -21.25 -12.87
CA GLY A 49 4.24 -20.97 -11.58
C GLY A 49 4.67 -19.53 -11.32
N PHE A 50 4.36 -18.60 -12.23
CA PHE A 50 4.81 -17.23 -12.16
C PHE A 50 3.78 -16.28 -12.78
N ASP A 51 3.38 -15.23 -12.07
CA ASP A 51 2.57 -14.13 -12.60
C ASP A 51 3.27 -12.82 -12.28
N MET A 52 3.40 -11.95 -13.28
CA MET A 52 3.88 -10.58 -13.12
C MET A 52 2.69 -9.63 -13.22
N TYR A 53 2.63 -8.64 -12.35
CA TYR A 53 1.52 -7.70 -12.29
C TYR A 53 2.00 -6.30 -11.89
N THR A 54 1.25 -5.30 -12.29
CA THR A 54 1.24 -3.99 -11.65
C THR A 54 0.06 -3.90 -10.70
N ASN A 55 0.21 -3.17 -9.62
CA ASN A 55 -0.86 -2.92 -8.67
C ASN A 55 -1.05 -1.43 -8.43
N TYR A 56 -2.26 -1.10 -8.06
CA TYR A 56 -2.65 0.25 -7.68
C TYR A 56 -3.68 0.18 -6.55
N SER A 57 -3.50 0.99 -5.53
CA SER A 57 -4.48 1.19 -4.48
C SER A 57 -4.76 2.68 -4.33
N LEU A 58 -6.01 3.04 -4.48
CA LEU A 58 -6.52 4.39 -4.31
C LEU A 58 -7.35 4.45 -3.03
N ILE A 59 -7.14 5.49 -2.23
CA ILE A 59 -8.01 5.81 -1.09
C ILE A 59 -8.12 4.66 -0.09
N GLY A 60 -6.98 4.21 0.43
CA GLY A 60 -6.96 3.30 1.58
C GLY A 60 -7.12 4.08 2.89
N PRO A 61 -8.28 4.05 3.59
CA PRO A 61 -8.42 4.68 4.89
C PRO A 61 -7.30 4.26 5.84
N THR A 62 -6.65 5.23 6.44
CA THR A 62 -5.47 5.04 7.29
C THR A 62 -5.58 5.86 8.56
N LEU A 63 -5.29 5.23 9.69
CA LEU A 63 -5.15 5.88 10.99
C LEU A 63 -3.66 5.99 11.33
N LEU A 64 -3.18 7.21 11.54
CA LEU A 64 -1.84 7.50 12.03
C LEU A 64 -1.83 7.62 13.56
N THR A 65 -0.75 7.20 14.19
CA THR A 65 -0.59 7.38 15.64
C THR A 65 -0.26 8.82 16.03
N LYS A 66 0.27 9.59 15.08
CA LYS A 66 0.63 11.01 15.27
C LYS A 66 0.00 11.88 14.19
N ASP A 67 -0.33 13.11 14.53
CA ASP A 67 -0.87 14.15 13.67
C ASP A 67 0.17 15.18 13.25
N ASN A 68 1.26 15.31 14.01
CA ASN A 68 2.42 16.12 13.68
C ASN A 68 3.58 15.22 13.25
N LEU A 69 4.14 15.49 12.09
CA LEU A 69 5.26 14.77 11.49
C LEU A 69 6.33 15.78 11.11
N ASP A 70 7.52 15.66 11.71
CA ASP A 70 8.63 16.60 11.47
C ASP A 70 8.26 18.08 11.69
N ASN A 71 7.47 18.37 12.74
CA ASN A 71 6.92 19.71 13.03
C ASN A 71 5.94 20.24 11.97
N LEU A 72 5.54 19.40 11.02
CA LEU A 72 4.49 19.72 10.05
C LEU A 72 3.17 19.11 10.52
N ASN A 73 2.15 19.94 10.55
CA ASN A 73 0.80 19.44 10.85
C ASN A 73 0.27 18.67 9.64
N ALA A 74 0.23 17.34 9.76
CA ALA A 74 -0.30 16.46 8.71
C ALA A 74 -1.83 16.43 8.64
N GLY A 75 -2.49 17.20 9.50
CA GLY A 75 -3.95 17.20 9.64
C GLY A 75 -4.42 16.18 10.68
N PRO A 76 -5.67 15.76 10.62
CA PRO A 76 -6.18 14.76 11.53
C PRO A 76 -5.45 13.41 11.36
N LYS A 77 -5.42 12.60 12.42
CA LYS A 77 -4.83 11.26 12.38
C LYS A 77 -5.44 10.32 11.33
N ILE A 78 -6.60 10.69 10.79
CA ILE A 78 -7.24 9.98 9.69
C ILE A 78 -6.74 10.56 8.38
N THR A 79 -6.14 9.71 7.56
CA THR A 79 -5.60 10.03 6.24
C THR A 79 -5.93 8.90 5.27
N TYR A 80 -5.46 9.02 4.04
CA TYR A 80 -5.61 7.97 3.02
C TYR A 80 -4.25 7.53 2.51
N GLN A 81 -4.14 6.24 2.27
CA GLN A 81 -2.98 5.62 1.66
C GLN A 81 -3.25 5.41 0.18
N ASP A 82 -2.36 5.94 -0.65
CA ASP A 82 -2.26 5.61 -2.07
C ASP A 82 -0.99 4.81 -2.29
N MET A 83 -1.04 3.81 -3.16
CA MET A 83 0.15 3.06 -3.53
C MET A 83 0.07 2.53 -4.95
N MET A 84 1.21 2.43 -5.60
CA MET A 84 1.37 1.71 -6.85
C MET A 84 2.67 0.93 -6.86
N GLY A 85 2.72 -0.16 -7.62
CA GLY A 85 3.90 -0.99 -7.67
C GLY A 85 3.88 -2.05 -8.74
N LEU A 86 5.00 -2.75 -8.79
CA LEU A 86 5.22 -3.93 -9.60
C LEU A 86 5.44 -5.13 -8.70
N GLY A 87 4.85 -6.25 -9.04
CA GLY A 87 4.97 -7.45 -8.24
C GLY A 87 4.99 -8.72 -9.07
N ILE A 88 5.40 -9.77 -8.39
CA ILE A 88 5.38 -11.12 -8.92
C ILE A 88 4.74 -12.07 -7.91
N PHE A 89 3.88 -12.97 -8.40
CA PHE A 89 3.54 -14.19 -7.69
C PHE A 89 4.42 -15.32 -8.18
N PHE A 90 4.92 -16.15 -7.28
CA PHE A 90 5.82 -17.24 -7.63
C PHE A 90 5.64 -18.47 -6.72
N GLY A 91 6.32 -19.53 -7.09
CA GLY A 91 6.30 -20.80 -6.35
C GLY A 91 5.07 -21.66 -6.66
N LYS A 92 5.03 -22.83 -6.03
CA LYS A 92 3.95 -23.80 -6.21
C LYS A 92 2.61 -23.17 -5.81
N LYS A 93 1.62 -23.21 -6.72
CA LYS A 93 0.30 -22.59 -6.56
C LYS A 93 0.35 -21.05 -6.33
N ARG A 94 1.44 -20.38 -6.74
CA ARG A 94 1.61 -18.92 -6.57
C ARG A 94 1.44 -18.45 -5.13
N ARG A 95 2.01 -19.21 -4.19
CA ARG A 95 1.85 -18.95 -2.75
C ARG A 95 2.67 -17.78 -2.25
N TYR A 96 3.69 -17.36 -2.96
CA TYR A 96 4.56 -16.28 -2.55
C TYR A 96 4.41 -15.10 -3.49
N ASN A 97 4.54 -13.91 -2.96
CA ASN A 97 4.67 -12.71 -3.75
C ASN A 97 5.81 -11.84 -3.25
N ALA A 98 6.41 -11.12 -4.18
CA ALA A 98 7.34 -10.04 -3.92
C ALA A 98 6.85 -8.81 -4.69
N GLU A 99 6.91 -7.65 -4.07
CA GLU A 99 6.48 -6.38 -4.67
C GLU A 99 7.49 -5.28 -4.38
N LEU A 100 7.71 -4.44 -5.38
CA LEU A 100 8.35 -3.14 -5.23
C LEU A 100 7.27 -2.08 -5.45
N ARG A 101 7.11 -1.17 -4.50
CA ARG A 101 6.04 -0.17 -4.55
C ARG A 101 6.47 1.17 -3.97
N ILE A 102 5.77 2.19 -4.40
CA ILE A 102 5.79 3.53 -3.80
C ILE A 102 4.47 3.75 -3.08
N MET A 103 4.51 4.50 -1.99
CA MET A 103 3.34 4.81 -1.17
C MET A 103 3.30 6.29 -0.85
N HIS A 104 2.08 6.80 -0.68
CA HIS A 104 1.84 8.16 -0.26
C HIS A 104 0.68 8.17 0.74
N TYR A 105 0.82 8.94 1.80
CA TYR A 105 -0.25 9.21 2.75
C TYR A 105 -0.64 10.67 2.64
N SER A 106 -1.93 10.95 2.42
CA SER A 106 -2.45 12.30 2.39
C SER A 106 -3.93 12.30 2.74
N ASN A 107 -4.44 13.43 3.15
CA ASN A 107 -5.88 13.58 3.39
C ASN A 107 -6.66 14.02 2.16
N GLY A 108 -6.03 14.08 0.98
CA GLY A 108 -6.66 14.49 -0.27
C GLY A 108 -7.18 15.93 -0.26
N ASN A 109 -6.64 16.80 0.59
CA ASN A 109 -7.12 18.16 0.84
C ASN A 109 -8.58 18.25 1.35
N ILE A 110 -9.09 17.14 1.92
CA ILE A 110 -10.40 17.14 2.58
C ILE A 110 -10.36 17.97 3.87
N PHE A 111 -9.19 18.02 4.51
CA PHE A 111 -8.94 18.85 5.70
C PHE A 111 -7.91 19.94 5.39
N PRO A 112 -7.97 21.10 6.11
CA PRO A 112 -7.12 22.26 5.81
C PRO A 112 -5.61 21.98 5.86
N GLN A 113 -5.17 21.10 6.75
CA GLN A 113 -3.75 20.72 6.90
C GLN A 113 -3.51 19.38 6.20
N ASN A 114 -2.56 19.37 5.29
CA ASN A 114 -2.22 18.18 4.50
C ASN A 114 -0.73 18.20 4.11
N ALA A 115 0.15 17.92 5.06
CA ALA A 115 1.57 17.87 4.77
C ALA A 115 1.97 16.69 3.86
N GLY A 116 1.15 15.65 3.81
CA GLY A 116 1.44 14.44 3.02
C GLY A 116 2.73 13.73 3.48
N VAL A 117 2.77 12.42 3.35
CA VAL A 117 3.95 11.61 3.64
C VAL A 117 4.23 10.70 2.46
N ALA A 118 5.39 10.85 1.84
CA ALA A 118 5.82 9.96 0.77
C ALA A 118 6.77 8.89 1.30
N VAL A 119 6.48 7.63 1.00
CA VAL A 119 7.40 6.52 1.19
C VAL A 119 7.93 6.12 -0.18
N PRO A 120 9.12 6.57 -0.57
CA PRO A 120 9.55 6.56 -1.96
C PRO A 120 9.73 5.15 -2.53
N ILE A 121 10.22 4.22 -1.74
CA ILE A 121 10.40 2.83 -2.17
C ILE A 121 10.12 1.89 -0.99
N GLN A 122 9.28 0.89 -1.24
CA GLN A 122 9.01 -0.17 -0.30
C GLN A 122 9.14 -1.53 -1.00
N PHE A 123 9.91 -2.42 -0.40
CA PHE A 123 9.98 -3.83 -0.80
C PHE A 123 9.12 -4.67 0.14
N THR A 124 8.28 -5.52 -0.42
CA THR A 124 7.41 -6.41 0.36
C THR A 124 7.54 -7.86 -0.07
N LEU A 125 7.48 -8.74 0.90
CA LEU A 125 7.34 -10.18 0.70
C LEU A 125 6.04 -10.64 1.34
N GLY A 126 5.32 -11.52 0.66
CA GLY A 126 4.06 -12.04 1.15
C GLY A 126 3.86 -13.51 0.85
N LYS A 127 2.94 -14.10 1.60
CA LYS A 127 2.47 -15.48 1.40
C LYS A 127 0.96 -15.49 1.38
N THR A 128 0.40 -16.16 0.39
CA THR A 128 -1.05 -16.45 0.30
C THR A 128 -1.36 -17.81 0.94
N PHE A 129 -2.47 -17.87 1.63
CA PHE A 129 -2.96 -19.08 2.31
C PHE A 129 -4.14 -19.67 1.58
#